data_2dcac229da5e2d5659e7d18db76e82c6
#
_entry.id   2dcac229da5e2d5659e7d18db76e82c6
#
_cell.length_a   1.000
_cell.length_b   1.000
_cell.length_c   1.000
_cell.angle_alpha   90.00
_cell.angle_beta   90.00
_cell.angle_gamma   90.00
#
_symmetry.space_group_name_H-M   'P 1'
#
loop_
_entity.id
_entity.type
_entity.pdbx_description
1 polymer ?
#
loop_
_entity_poly.entity_id
_entity_poly.type
_entity_poly.pdbx_seq_one_letter_code
_entity_poly.pdbx_strand_id
1 'polypeptide(L)'
;MIIVDGLPFSTDTSASPQGRDILAALMEHPALVSASNLFKAIPERRFSVPKESGPEKTPPSKWVYLFQREYATVDPALVDFVGTDEATTCVGVAIRNPGNGMTSVAHMDSPKIVDIGLSQMLSLLVDHNSDMEFDVHLVGGFEDVSPNHGNCNTRSESQEKLAGYSFPLCAKIVETLWNRQEKFHIRTLFILGHNTRRDLEGNAYPIFNGFMVGTSTGSITPATFDRTSRCPDEIVRRIRVSASYEDSSWKGKLMETYDTQTDQFKIAPCCWTLRQLRISLSLQGYSDSEILLMCSTSPSAEGPDFVENMRRQWEYLIEHPDWRETFPMKQPRIFERNAERGWRRQKALIP
;
A
#
# COMPACT_ATOMS: atom_id res chain seq x y z
N MET A 1 -14.46 -5.55 16.15
CA MET A 1 -15.39 -4.43 16.55
C MET A 1 -14.76 -3.11 16.15
N ILE A 2 -15.49 -2.24 15.45
CA ILE A 2 -15.01 -0.89 15.08
C ILE A 2 -15.38 0.10 16.20
N ILE A 3 -14.44 1.02 16.49
CA ILE A 3 -14.58 2.11 17.46
C ILE A 3 -14.29 3.42 16.72
N VAL A 4 -15.12 4.44 16.96
CA VAL A 4 -14.92 5.80 16.43
C VAL A 4 -15.08 6.79 17.58
N ASP A 5 -14.14 7.70 17.75
CA ASP A 5 -14.13 8.70 18.85
C ASP A 5 -14.33 8.10 20.25
N GLY A 6 -13.72 6.92 20.49
CA GLY A 6 -13.80 6.21 21.76
C GLY A 6 -15.11 5.44 22.01
N LEU A 7 -16.05 5.46 21.07
CA LEU A 7 -17.34 4.79 21.20
C LEU A 7 -17.46 3.62 20.20
N PRO A 8 -18.08 2.50 20.59
CA PRO A 8 -18.40 1.43 19.65
C PRO A 8 -19.27 1.96 18.50
N PHE A 9 -18.80 1.74 17.29
CA PHE A 9 -19.55 2.12 16.08
C PHE A 9 -20.67 1.11 15.82
N SER A 10 -21.88 1.60 15.54
CA SER A 10 -23.03 0.79 15.16
C SER A 10 -23.69 1.38 13.92
N THR A 11 -24.29 0.52 13.12
CA THR A 11 -25.14 0.94 11.99
C THR A 11 -26.62 0.74 12.37
N ASP A 12 -27.47 1.65 11.94
CA ASP A 12 -28.93 1.60 12.25
C ASP A 12 -29.65 0.45 11.52
N THR A 13 -28.98 -0.36 10.73
CA THR A 13 -29.55 -1.48 9.99
C THR A 13 -29.67 -2.71 10.87
N SER A 14 -30.90 -3.20 11.05
CA SER A 14 -31.27 -4.37 11.87
C SER A 14 -30.88 -5.74 11.31
N ALA A 15 -30.34 -5.79 10.10
CA ALA A 15 -29.79 -6.99 9.48
C ALA A 15 -28.25 -6.89 9.45
N SER A 16 -27.53 -7.99 9.35
CA SER A 16 -26.08 -8.01 9.21
C SER A 16 -25.63 -7.01 8.11
N PRO A 17 -25.02 -5.88 8.46
CA PRO A 17 -24.71 -4.82 7.49
C PRO A 17 -23.66 -5.32 6.52
N GLN A 18 -23.82 -4.99 5.24
CA GLN A 18 -22.80 -5.27 4.22
C GLN A 18 -21.68 -4.23 4.29
N GLY A 19 -20.51 -4.58 3.76
CA GLY A 19 -19.35 -3.69 3.78
C GLY A 19 -19.60 -2.30 3.20
N ARG A 20 -20.50 -2.19 2.18
CA ARG A 20 -20.92 -0.90 1.60
C ARG A 20 -21.68 -0.01 2.59
N ASP A 21 -22.56 -0.62 3.39
CA ASP A 21 -23.40 0.12 4.34
C ASP A 21 -22.54 0.61 5.51
N ILE A 22 -21.64 -0.25 5.99
CA ILE A 22 -20.66 0.12 7.03
C ILE A 22 -19.76 1.26 6.52
N LEU A 23 -19.25 1.15 5.30
CA LEU A 23 -18.41 2.18 4.70
C LEU A 23 -19.14 3.51 4.55
N ALA A 24 -20.37 3.51 4.03
CA ALA A 24 -21.17 4.72 3.89
C ALA A 24 -21.39 5.42 5.24
N ALA A 25 -21.80 4.67 6.26
CA ALA A 25 -22.00 5.22 7.60
C ALA A 25 -20.70 5.75 8.25
N LEU A 26 -19.56 5.09 8.02
CA LEU A 26 -18.25 5.60 8.48
C LEU A 26 -17.84 6.88 7.74
N MET A 27 -18.06 6.96 6.42
CA MET A 27 -17.73 8.14 5.61
C MET A 27 -18.53 9.38 6.02
N GLU A 28 -19.74 9.19 6.53
CA GLU A 28 -20.60 10.29 6.99
C GLU A 28 -20.43 10.60 8.48
N HIS A 29 -19.67 9.78 9.23
CA HIS A 29 -19.50 9.96 10.67
C HIS A 29 -18.78 11.28 11.00
N PRO A 30 -19.37 12.19 11.84
CA PRO A 30 -18.81 13.54 12.04
C PRO A 30 -17.35 13.57 12.53
N ALA A 31 -16.97 12.66 13.42
CA ALA A 31 -15.60 12.59 13.93
C ALA A 31 -14.62 12.19 12.82
N LEU A 32 -14.99 11.26 11.90
CA LEU A 32 -14.14 10.84 10.79
C LEU A 32 -14.08 11.88 9.68
N VAL A 33 -15.15 12.60 9.42
CA VAL A 33 -15.16 13.78 8.53
C VAL A 33 -14.21 14.85 9.07
N SER A 34 -14.27 15.14 10.38
CA SER A 34 -13.38 16.09 11.04
C SER A 34 -11.92 15.63 10.95
N ALA A 35 -11.63 14.36 11.28
CA ALA A 35 -10.29 13.78 11.18
C ALA A 35 -9.74 13.83 9.74
N SER A 36 -10.58 13.57 8.75
CA SER A 36 -10.22 13.66 7.33
C SER A 36 -9.88 15.09 6.90
N ASN A 37 -10.65 16.08 7.36
CA ASN A 37 -10.35 17.50 7.11
C ASN A 37 -9.05 17.94 7.78
N LEU A 38 -8.77 17.48 8.98
CA LEU A 38 -7.48 17.73 9.66
C LEU A 38 -6.34 17.09 8.90
N PHE A 39 -6.46 15.84 8.45
CA PHE A 39 -5.44 15.16 7.66
C PHE A 39 -5.19 15.86 6.32
N LYS A 40 -6.25 16.31 5.64
CA LYS A 40 -6.16 17.08 4.41
C LYS A 40 -5.39 18.40 4.56
N ALA A 41 -5.45 19.02 5.72
CA ALA A 41 -4.77 20.27 6.02
C ALA A 41 -3.24 20.09 6.30
N ILE A 42 -2.78 18.86 6.52
CA ILE A 42 -1.36 18.58 6.73
C ILE A 42 -0.62 18.72 5.39
N PRO A 43 0.46 19.53 5.31
CA PRO A 43 1.26 19.59 4.10
C PRO A 43 1.87 18.24 3.75
N GLU A 44 1.77 17.84 2.49
CA GLU A 44 2.37 16.60 2.01
C GLU A 44 3.89 16.68 2.13
N ARG A 45 4.48 15.68 2.76
CA ARG A 45 5.92 15.59 2.95
C ARG A 45 6.55 14.75 1.85
N ARG A 46 7.52 15.34 1.13
CA ARG A 46 8.38 14.57 0.24
C ARG A 46 9.52 13.95 1.03
N PHE A 47 9.53 12.60 1.09
CA PHE A 47 10.59 11.87 1.75
C PHE A 47 11.72 11.56 0.76
N SER A 48 12.93 11.98 1.12
CA SER A 48 14.13 11.73 0.32
C SER A 48 15.31 11.42 1.25
N VAL A 49 16.23 10.59 0.75
CA VAL A 49 17.51 10.37 1.46
C VAL A 49 18.32 11.65 1.42
N PRO A 50 18.74 12.21 2.57
CA PRO A 50 19.59 13.41 2.57
C PRO A 50 20.87 13.15 1.78
N LYS A 51 21.14 13.97 0.77
CA LYS A 51 22.47 14.00 0.16
C LYS A 51 23.43 14.58 1.19
N GLU A 52 24.56 13.91 1.42
CA GLU A 52 25.60 14.37 2.33
C GLU A 52 26.03 15.81 2.00
N SER A 53 25.56 16.77 2.78
CA SER A 53 26.13 18.14 2.74
C SER A 53 25.61 18.97 3.92
N GLY A 54 26.33 18.93 5.03
CA GLY A 54 26.12 19.86 6.14
C GLY A 54 26.85 19.45 7.42
N PRO A 55 27.37 20.40 8.21
CA PRO A 55 28.10 20.11 9.46
C PRO A 55 27.19 19.67 10.63
N GLU A 56 25.86 19.76 10.51
CA GLU A 56 24.94 19.29 11.54
C GLU A 56 24.45 17.83 11.21
N LYS A 57 25.15 16.87 11.83
CA LYS A 57 24.80 15.44 11.76
C LYS A 57 23.66 15.12 12.70
N THR A 58 22.43 15.45 12.34
CA THR A 58 21.30 14.67 12.87
C THR A 58 21.42 13.24 12.34
N PRO A 59 21.34 12.23 13.23
CA PRO A 59 21.43 10.85 12.77
C PRO A 59 20.33 10.60 11.73
N PRO A 60 20.66 10.05 10.54
CA PRO A 60 19.68 9.83 9.50
C PRO A 60 18.55 8.92 10.03
N SER A 61 17.30 9.25 9.73
CA SER A 61 16.14 8.46 10.13
C SER A 61 16.18 7.06 9.53
N LYS A 62 15.68 6.07 10.27
CA LYS A 62 15.49 4.71 9.78
C LYS A 62 14.07 4.56 9.25
N TRP A 63 13.89 4.16 8.01
CA TRP A 63 12.57 4.00 7.42
C TRP A 63 12.40 2.66 6.72
N VAL A 64 11.13 2.27 6.54
CA VAL A 64 10.69 1.14 5.72
C VAL A 64 9.67 1.66 4.71
N TYR A 65 9.96 1.50 3.43
CA TYR A 65 9.06 1.83 2.34
C TYR A 65 8.40 0.57 1.78
N LEU A 66 7.11 0.66 1.44
CA LEU A 66 6.31 -0.45 0.92
C LEU A 66 5.76 -0.15 -0.46
N PHE A 67 5.94 -1.09 -1.37
CA PHE A 67 5.27 -1.11 -2.68
C PHE A 67 3.88 -1.76 -2.60
N GLN A 68 3.15 -1.67 -3.68
CA GLN A 68 1.88 -2.36 -3.89
C GLN A 68 1.98 -3.85 -3.50
N ARG A 69 0.97 -4.39 -2.81
CA ARG A 69 0.90 -5.75 -2.27
C ARG A 69 1.92 -6.10 -1.19
N GLU A 70 2.71 -5.17 -0.75
CA GLU A 70 3.65 -5.39 0.34
C GLU A 70 3.07 -4.98 1.70
N TYR A 71 3.57 -5.62 2.75
CA TYR A 71 3.37 -5.19 4.12
C TYR A 71 4.64 -5.36 4.93
N ALA A 72 4.72 -4.61 6.01
CA ALA A 72 5.72 -4.76 7.05
C ALA A 72 5.12 -4.41 8.41
N THR A 73 5.49 -5.17 9.42
CA THR A 73 5.29 -4.81 10.83
C THR A 73 6.63 -4.33 11.37
N VAL A 74 6.65 -3.19 12.04
CA VAL A 74 7.88 -2.54 12.51
C VAL A 74 7.82 -2.24 14.01
N ASP A 75 8.98 -2.36 14.66
CA ASP A 75 9.20 -1.97 16.05
C ASP A 75 9.69 -0.51 16.11
N PRO A 76 9.08 0.36 16.92
CA PRO A 76 9.53 1.75 17.08
C PRO A 76 10.98 1.88 17.61
N ALA A 77 11.53 0.86 18.23
CA ALA A 77 12.93 0.83 18.62
C ALA A 77 13.89 0.66 17.43
N LEU A 78 13.42 0.08 16.32
CA LEU A 78 14.23 -0.24 15.13
C LEU A 78 13.98 0.69 13.96
N VAL A 79 12.76 1.22 13.80
CA VAL A 79 12.31 1.97 12.63
C VAL A 79 11.61 3.26 13.06
N ASP A 80 12.05 4.39 12.56
CA ASP A 80 11.46 5.70 12.87
C ASP A 80 10.20 5.99 12.04
N PHE A 81 10.19 5.53 10.77
CA PHE A 81 9.08 5.76 9.84
C PHE A 81 8.79 4.54 8.99
N VAL A 82 7.52 4.26 8.76
CA VAL A 82 7.05 3.27 7.78
C VAL A 82 5.97 3.90 6.91
N GLY A 83 6.00 3.64 5.61
CA GLY A 83 5.03 4.26 4.71
C GLY A 83 5.02 3.68 3.30
N THR A 84 4.12 4.22 2.50
CA THR A 84 3.88 3.85 1.11
C THR A 84 3.37 5.06 0.33
N ASP A 85 3.54 5.05 -0.98
CA ASP A 85 2.91 5.98 -1.91
C ASP A 85 2.43 5.25 -3.18
N GLU A 86 2.08 5.98 -4.22
CA GLU A 86 1.52 5.45 -5.47
C GLU A 86 0.17 4.70 -5.28
N ALA A 87 -0.53 4.93 -4.17
CA ALA A 87 -1.84 4.34 -3.89
C ALA A 87 -2.96 5.16 -4.55
N THR A 88 -3.07 5.12 -5.89
CA THR A 88 -4.13 5.81 -6.64
C THR A 88 -5.48 5.16 -6.38
N THR A 89 -5.75 4.00 -6.97
CA THR A 89 -6.96 3.20 -6.70
C THR A 89 -6.76 2.20 -5.55
N CYS A 90 -5.53 2.06 -5.07
CA CYS A 90 -5.14 1.24 -3.94
C CYS A 90 -5.40 1.94 -2.60
N VAL A 91 -5.35 1.19 -1.51
CA VAL A 91 -5.49 1.71 -0.15
C VAL A 91 -4.29 1.31 0.70
N GLY A 92 -3.63 2.31 1.25
CA GLY A 92 -2.67 2.09 2.31
C GLY A 92 -3.39 1.93 3.65
N VAL A 93 -3.06 0.88 4.37
CA VAL A 93 -3.63 0.52 5.67
C VAL A 93 -2.52 0.55 6.70
N ALA A 94 -2.69 1.31 7.78
CA ALA A 94 -1.80 1.25 8.94
C ALA A 94 -2.59 0.78 10.16
N ILE A 95 -2.05 -0.20 10.88
CA ILE A 95 -2.59 -0.72 12.14
C ILE A 95 -1.50 -0.62 13.19
N ARG A 96 -1.77 0.05 14.28
CA ARG A 96 -0.83 0.27 15.37
C ARG A 96 -1.37 -0.25 16.69
N ASN A 97 -0.52 -0.93 17.41
CA ASN A 97 -0.76 -1.26 18.81
C ASN A 97 -0.28 -0.07 19.68
N PRO A 98 -1.19 0.71 20.29
CA PRO A 98 -0.79 1.87 21.08
C PRO A 98 -0.03 1.51 22.36
N GLY A 99 -0.19 0.28 22.86
CA GLY A 99 0.45 -0.18 24.11
C GLY A 99 1.96 -0.39 23.98
N ASN A 100 2.41 -0.95 22.86
CA ASN A 100 3.85 -1.23 22.62
C ASN A 100 4.44 -0.45 21.44
N GLY A 101 3.60 0.27 20.67
CA GLY A 101 4.02 1.05 19.52
C GLY A 101 4.28 0.25 18.24
N MET A 102 4.20 -1.08 18.27
CA MET A 102 4.31 -1.91 17.09
C MET A 102 3.32 -1.46 16.01
N THR A 103 3.80 -1.29 14.80
CA THR A 103 3.01 -0.73 13.70
C THR A 103 3.14 -1.60 12.46
N SER A 104 2.00 -2.03 11.91
CA SER A 104 1.93 -2.76 10.65
C SER A 104 1.34 -1.84 9.57
N VAL A 105 2.01 -1.76 8.44
CA VAL A 105 1.53 -1.00 7.28
C VAL A 105 1.48 -1.92 6.07
N ALA A 106 0.43 -1.77 5.25
CA ALA A 106 0.26 -2.49 4.00
C ALA A 106 -0.24 -1.58 2.89
N HIS A 107 0.10 -1.93 1.64
CA HIS A 107 -0.43 -1.33 0.44
C HIS A 107 -1.35 -2.34 -0.27
N MET A 108 -2.64 -2.21 -0.05
CA MET A 108 -3.65 -3.13 -0.57
C MET A 108 -4.18 -2.68 -1.94
N ASP A 109 -4.23 -3.60 -2.90
CA ASP A 109 -4.61 -3.32 -4.29
C ASP A 109 -5.89 -4.02 -4.75
N SER A 110 -6.42 -4.94 -3.97
CA SER A 110 -7.55 -5.77 -4.38
C SER A 110 -8.35 -6.28 -3.18
N PRO A 111 -9.68 -6.37 -3.28
CA PRO A 111 -10.51 -7.01 -2.25
C PRO A 111 -10.08 -8.45 -1.92
N LYS A 112 -9.48 -9.15 -2.87
CA LYS A 112 -9.10 -10.57 -2.72
C LYS A 112 -7.96 -10.81 -1.72
N ILE A 113 -7.15 -9.79 -1.42
CA ILE A 113 -6.04 -9.93 -0.46
C ILE A 113 -6.39 -9.47 0.96
N VAL A 114 -7.55 -8.86 1.17
CA VAL A 114 -7.88 -8.19 2.43
C VAL A 114 -7.96 -9.15 3.61
N ASP A 115 -8.67 -10.26 3.49
CA ASP A 115 -8.92 -11.17 4.62
C ASP A 115 -7.62 -11.78 5.17
N ILE A 116 -6.81 -12.36 4.28
CA ILE A 116 -5.52 -12.94 4.68
C ILE A 116 -4.53 -11.83 5.02
N GLY A 117 -4.50 -10.74 4.24
CA GLY A 117 -3.60 -9.61 4.45
C GLY A 117 -3.78 -8.96 5.83
N LEU A 118 -5.01 -8.72 6.27
CA LEU A 118 -5.26 -8.21 7.63
C LEU A 118 -4.81 -9.20 8.70
N SER A 119 -5.00 -10.52 8.48
CA SER A 119 -4.49 -11.54 9.41
C SER A 119 -2.96 -11.53 9.47
N GLN A 120 -2.28 -11.37 8.33
CA GLN A 120 -0.83 -11.23 8.29
C GLN A 120 -0.35 -9.98 9.04
N MET A 121 -0.99 -8.82 8.83
CA MET A 121 -0.66 -7.56 9.51
C MET A 121 -0.79 -7.67 11.03
N LEU A 122 -1.80 -8.38 11.50
CA LEU A 122 -2.10 -8.51 12.92
C LEU A 122 -1.22 -9.56 13.62
N SER A 123 -0.59 -10.47 12.89
CA SER A 123 0.12 -11.62 13.46
C SER A 123 1.22 -11.27 14.47
N LEU A 124 1.87 -10.11 14.32
CA LEU A 124 2.90 -9.61 15.24
C LEU A 124 2.41 -8.48 16.15
N LEU A 125 1.17 -8.01 15.96
CA LEU A 125 0.59 -6.93 16.77
C LEU A 125 -0.23 -7.47 17.94
N VAL A 126 -0.82 -8.67 17.78
CA VAL A 126 -1.70 -9.29 18.78
C VAL A 126 -0.84 -10.03 19.79
N ASP A 127 -0.82 -9.53 21.02
CA ASP A 127 -0.38 -10.30 22.17
C ASP A 127 -1.52 -11.22 22.64
N HIS A 128 -1.21 -12.22 23.50
CA HIS A 128 -2.20 -13.17 24.02
C HIS A 128 -3.34 -12.54 24.88
N ASN A 129 -3.38 -11.22 24.97
CA ASN A 129 -4.39 -10.47 25.73
C ASN A 129 -5.54 -10.03 24.79
N SER A 130 -6.73 -10.57 25.01
CA SER A 130 -7.90 -10.40 24.14
C SER A 130 -8.54 -8.99 24.15
N ASP A 131 -8.12 -8.09 25.03
CA ASP A 131 -8.74 -6.76 25.22
C ASP A 131 -8.01 -5.60 24.52
N MET A 132 -7.11 -5.92 23.58
CA MET A 132 -6.31 -4.90 22.91
C MET A 132 -7.12 -4.12 21.88
N GLU A 133 -6.93 -2.81 21.88
CA GLU A 133 -7.44 -1.87 20.87
C GLU A 133 -6.31 -1.45 19.93
N PHE A 134 -6.60 -1.40 18.63
CA PHE A 134 -5.64 -1.01 17.61
C PHE A 134 -6.07 0.30 16.96
N ASP A 135 -5.16 1.25 16.84
CA ASP A 135 -5.36 2.43 16.00
C ASP A 135 -5.27 2.04 14.53
N VAL A 136 -6.22 2.48 13.72
CA VAL A 136 -6.31 2.17 12.29
C VAL A 136 -6.38 3.46 11.47
N HIS A 137 -5.58 3.51 10.41
CA HIS A 137 -5.59 4.58 9.43
C HIS A 137 -5.75 3.98 8.02
N LEU A 138 -6.67 4.54 7.24
CA LEU A 138 -6.89 4.20 5.84
C LEU A 138 -6.66 5.43 4.99
N VAL A 139 -5.71 5.36 4.05
CA VAL A 139 -5.36 6.47 3.15
C VAL A 139 -5.16 5.94 1.72
N GLY A 140 -5.71 6.62 0.75
CA GLY A 140 -5.64 6.24 -0.66
C GLY A 140 -7.02 5.96 -1.24
N GLY A 141 -7.08 5.41 -2.44
CA GLY A 141 -8.34 5.23 -3.14
C GLY A 141 -9.08 6.56 -3.32
N PHE A 142 -9.69 6.76 -4.46
CA PHE A 142 -10.51 7.94 -4.75
C PHE A 142 -11.78 7.51 -5.50
N GLU A 143 -12.68 8.43 -5.79
CA GLU A 143 -13.87 8.15 -6.60
C GLU A 143 -13.47 8.01 -8.08
N ASP A 144 -12.94 6.85 -8.43
CA ASP A 144 -12.38 6.51 -9.74
C ASP A 144 -13.44 6.13 -10.79
N VAL A 145 -14.72 6.29 -10.47
CA VAL A 145 -15.85 6.10 -11.40
C VAL A 145 -16.04 7.36 -12.23
N SER A 146 -15.91 7.24 -13.57
CA SER A 146 -16.24 8.34 -14.47
C SER A 146 -17.75 8.52 -14.60
N PRO A 147 -18.29 9.75 -14.46
CA PRO A 147 -19.72 10.01 -14.60
C PRO A 147 -20.26 9.73 -16.03
N ASN A 148 -19.39 9.55 -17.02
CA ASN A 148 -19.75 9.42 -18.43
C ASN A 148 -20.02 7.98 -18.93
N HIS A 149 -20.04 6.96 -18.06
CA HIS A 149 -20.28 5.55 -18.46
C HIS A 149 -21.73 5.08 -18.29
N GLY A 150 -22.70 5.98 -18.38
CA GLY A 150 -24.14 5.71 -18.18
C GLY A 150 -24.88 4.96 -19.31
N ASN A 151 -24.22 4.40 -20.32
CA ASN A 151 -24.91 3.73 -21.42
C ASN A 151 -24.16 2.49 -21.93
N CYS A 152 -24.20 1.38 -21.20
CA CYS A 152 -23.89 0.07 -21.76
C CYS A 152 -24.79 -1.03 -21.16
N ASN A 153 -25.71 -1.53 -21.98
CA ASN A 153 -26.69 -2.56 -21.65
C ASN A 153 -26.07 -3.97 -21.76
N THR A 154 -25.24 -4.40 -20.81
CA THR A 154 -24.86 -5.83 -20.67
C THR A 154 -24.77 -6.23 -19.21
N ARG A 155 -25.49 -7.27 -18.84
CA ARG A 155 -26.10 -7.53 -17.53
C ARG A 155 -25.28 -8.23 -16.45
N SER A 156 -23.98 -8.51 -16.56
CA SER A 156 -23.24 -9.16 -15.45
C SER A 156 -21.80 -8.67 -15.20
N GLU A 157 -21.05 -8.31 -16.23
CA GLU A 157 -19.71 -7.71 -16.04
C GLU A 157 -19.75 -6.19 -15.82
N SER A 158 -20.93 -5.61 -16.04
CA SER A 158 -21.16 -4.15 -16.00
C SER A 158 -21.27 -3.58 -14.58
N GLN A 159 -21.69 -4.35 -13.60
CA GLN A 159 -21.84 -3.82 -12.23
C GLN A 159 -20.51 -3.66 -11.50
N GLU A 160 -19.51 -4.54 -11.75
CA GLU A 160 -18.17 -4.37 -11.18
C GLU A 160 -17.43 -3.19 -11.82
N LYS A 161 -17.58 -2.97 -13.12
CA LYS A 161 -17.00 -1.81 -13.82
C LYS A 161 -17.63 -0.47 -13.45
N LEU A 162 -18.90 -0.48 -13.02
CA LEU A 162 -19.62 0.72 -12.53
C LEU A 162 -19.19 1.16 -11.13
N ALA A 163 -18.58 0.29 -10.34
CA ALA A 163 -18.15 0.59 -8.98
C ALA A 163 -16.70 1.10 -8.87
N GLY A 164 -15.92 1.10 -9.96
CA GLY A 164 -14.48 1.41 -9.95
C GLY A 164 -13.65 0.36 -9.22
N TYR A 165 -12.40 0.67 -8.95
CA TYR A 165 -11.47 -0.21 -8.23
C TYR A 165 -11.40 0.11 -6.73
N SER A 166 -11.48 1.40 -6.37
CA SER A 166 -11.30 1.88 -4.99
C SER A 166 -12.46 1.49 -4.08
N PHE A 167 -13.71 1.68 -4.51
CA PHE A 167 -14.88 1.44 -3.66
C PHE A 167 -15.00 -0.01 -3.19
N PRO A 168 -14.89 -1.05 -4.06
CA PRO A 168 -14.97 -2.44 -3.62
C PRO A 168 -13.86 -2.82 -2.62
N LEU A 169 -12.65 -2.26 -2.80
CA LEU A 169 -11.54 -2.48 -1.89
C LEU A 169 -11.80 -1.84 -0.51
N CYS A 170 -12.21 -0.58 -0.49
CA CYS A 170 -12.56 0.12 0.74
C CYS A 170 -13.68 -0.58 1.51
N ALA A 171 -14.75 -0.97 0.80
CA ALA A 171 -15.88 -1.71 1.39
C ALA A 171 -15.43 -3.05 2.00
N LYS A 172 -14.55 -3.79 1.30
CA LYS A 172 -14.04 -5.06 1.81
C LYS A 172 -13.12 -4.89 3.02
N ILE A 173 -12.30 -3.84 3.07
CA ILE A 173 -11.44 -3.55 4.23
C ILE A 173 -12.31 -3.29 5.47
N VAL A 174 -13.30 -2.40 5.39
CA VAL A 174 -14.14 -2.07 6.56
C VAL A 174 -15.01 -3.25 6.97
N GLU A 175 -15.55 -4.03 6.02
CA GLU A 175 -16.29 -5.26 6.30
C GLU A 175 -15.45 -6.27 7.08
N THR A 176 -14.19 -6.48 6.64
CA THR A 176 -13.29 -7.43 7.30
C THR A 176 -12.94 -6.94 8.71
N LEU A 177 -12.64 -5.65 8.91
CA LEU A 177 -12.41 -5.08 10.23
C LEU A 177 -13.65 -5.24 11.14
N TRP A 178 -14.86 -5.02 10.59
CA TRP A 178 -16.11 -5.17 11.32
C TRP A 178 -16.34 -6.60 11.82
N ASN A 179 -16.07 -7.58 10.99
CA ASN A 179 -16.31 -9.00 11.27
C ASN A 179 -15.27 -9.66 12.18
N ARG A 180 -14.19 -8.95 12.52
CA ARG A 180 -13.15 -9.48 13.39
C ARG A 180 -13.48 -9.30 14.88
N GLN A 181 -12.85 -10.10 15.72
CA GLN A 181 -13.02 -10.05 17.18
C GLN A 181 -12.23 -8.90 17.82
N GLU A 182 -11.11 -8.52 17.21
CA GLU A 182 -10.24 -7.45 17.70
C GLU A 182 -10.99 -6.10 17.67
N LYS A 183 -10.55 -5.15 18.51
CA LYS A 183 -11.07 -3.80 18.59
C LYS A 183 -10.23 -2.85 17.73
N PHE A 184 -10.87 -2.18 16.76
CA PHE A 184 -10.21 -1.28 15.82
C PHE A 184 -10.72 0.15 15.98
N HIS A 185 -9.86 1.03 16.43
CA HIS A 185 -10.12 2.46 16.55
C HIS A 185 -9.76 3.14 15.23
N ILE A 186 -10.75 3.49 14.41
CA ILE A 186 -10.50 4.21 13.16
C ILE A 186 -10.18 5.65 13.48
N ARG A 187 -8.90 6.03 13.31
CA ARG A 187 -8.37 7.37 13.56
C ARG A 187 -8.40 8.25 12.32
N THR A 188 -8.19 7.67 11.15
CA THR A 188 -8.18 8.39 9.86
C THR A 188 -8.85 7.53 8.81
N LEU A 189 -9.81 8.12 8.10
CA LEU A 189 -10.52 7.50 6.98
C LEU A 189 -10.43 8.43 5.76
N PHE A 190 -9.22 8.55 5.21
CA PHE A 190 -8.95 9.46 4.09
C PHE A 190 -8.93 8.69 2.76
N ILE A 191 -10.12 8.24 2.36
CA ILE A 191 -10.39 7.42 1.18
C ILE A 191 -11.59 7.96 0.41
N LEU A 192 -11.78 7.53 -0.82
CA LEU A 192 -12.93 7.85 -1.67
C LEU A 192 -13.25 9.37 -1.69
N GLY A 193 -14.48 9.77 -1.37
CA GLY A 193 -14.89 11.16 -1.37
C GLY A 193 -14.01 12.09 -0.51
N HIS A 194 -13.47 11.60 0.62
CA HIS A 194 -12.53 12.37 1.44
C HIS A 194 -11.18 12.59 0.74
N ASN A 195 -10.76 11.66 -0.13
CA ASN A 195 -9.51 11.71 -0.89
C ASN A 195 -9.71 12.11 -2.36
N THR A 196 -10.84 12.68 -2.73
CA THR A 196 -11.12 13.06 -4.12
C THR A 196 -11.12 14.57 -4.29
N ARG A 197 -10.41 15.04 -5.29
CA ARG A 197 -10.57 16.37 -5.88
C ARG A 197 -11.05 16.22 -7.32
N ARG A 198 -11.81 17.20 -7.81
CA ARG A 198 -12.27 17.25 -9.20
C ARG A 198 -11.72 18.49 -9.89
N ASP A 199 -11.37 18.35 -11.17
CA ASP A 199 -11.02 19.48 -12.01
C ASP A 199 -12.29 20.19 -12.55
N LEU A 200 -12.08 21.21 -13.39
CA LEU A 200 -13.17 22.00 -13.99
C LEU A 200 -14.03 21.17 -14.97
N GLU A 201 -13.51 20.07 -15.46
CA GLU A 201 -14.19 19.15 -16.39
C GLU A 201 -14.93 18.03 -15.63
N GLY A 202 -14.78 17.98 -14.30
CA GLY A 202 -15.39 16.98 -13.42
C GLY A 202 -14.58 15.71 -13.28
N ASN A 203 -13.38 15.60 -13.86
CA ASN A 203 -12.51 14.45 -13.69
C ASN A 203 -12.03 14.35 -12.25
N ALA A 204 -12.06 13.12 -11.73
CA ALA A 204 -11.66 12.85 -10.36
C ALA A 204 -10.17 12.50 -10.26
N TYR A 205 -9.52 12.98 -9.21
CA TYR A 205 -8.12 12.73 -8.89
C TYR A 205 -7.98 12.52 -7.37
N PRO A 206 -7.04 11.69 -6.93
CA PRO A 206 -6.71 11.61 -5.51
C PRO A 206 -6.10 12.94 -5.03
N ILE A 207 -6.38 13.29 -3.77
CA ILE A 207 -5.71 14.42 -3.09
C ILE A 207 -4.32 13.98 -2.66
N PHE A 208 -4.24 12.84 -1.97
CA PHE A 208 -3.01 12.17 -1.60
C PHE A 208 -3.01 10.72 -2.07
N ASN A 209 -1.86 10.22 -2.48
CA ASN A 209 -1.66 8.83 -2.90
C ASN A 209 -0.64 8.10 -2.03
N GLY A 210 -0.27 8.66 -0.89
CA GLY A 210 0.67 8.07 0.04
C GLY A 210 0.69 8.73 1.40
N PHE A 211 1.29 8.02 2.35
CA PHE A 211 1.48 8.49 3.72
C PHE A 211 2.68 7.82 4.38
N MET A 212 3.10 8.36 5.48
CA MET A 212 4.03 7.74 6.40
C MET A 212 3.51 7.81 7.84
N VAL A 213 3.89 6.81 8.63
CA VAL A 213 3.62 6.73 10.07
C VAL A 213 4.92 6.93 10.83
N GLY A 214 4.93 7.87 11.76
CA GLY A 214 5.98 7.99 12.78
C GLY A 214 5.74 6.93 13.85
N THR A 215 6.60 5.94 13.93
CA THR A 215 6.37 4.73 14.74
C THR A 215 6.34 5.02 16.24
N SER A 216 7.20 5.94 16.71
CA SER A 216 7.26 6.34 18.12
C SER A 216 5.98 7.03 18.62
N THR A 217 5.34 7.84 17.76
CA THR A 217 4.17 8.62 18.13
C THR A 217 2.85 8.06 17.61
N GLY A 218 2.88 7.24 16.53
CA GLY A 218 1.71 6.84 15.78
C GLY A 218 1.15 7.94 14.89
N SER A 219 1.85 9.08 14.75
CA SER A 219 1.39 10.17 13.90
C SER A 219 1.43 9.77 12.43
N ILE A 220 0.35 10.09 11.69
CA ILE A 220 0.26 9.86 10.26
C ILE A 220 0.39 11.19 9.51
N THR A 221 1.13 11.17 8.40
CA THR A 221 1.39 12.36 7.57
C THR A 221 1.25 11.98 6.10
N PRO A 222 0.56 12.79 5.26
CA PRO A 222 0.60 12.60 3.82
C PRO A 222 2.05 12.65 3.33
N ALA A 223 2.46 11.70 2.49
CA ALA A 223 3.85 11.62 2.06
C ALA A 223 3.98 11.04 0.66
N THR A 224 5.01 11.52 -0.06
CA THR A 224 5.54 10.94 -1.28
C THR A 224 7.00 10.56 -1.07
N PHE A 225 7.45 9.53 -1.75
CA PHE A 225 8.80 9.00 -1.63
C PHE A 225 9.53 9.16 -2.95
N ASP A 226 10.74 9.72 -2.94
CA ASP A 226 11.55 9.74 -4.14
C ASP A 226 12.18 8.35 -4.38
N ARG A 227 12.76 8.16 -5.58
CA ARG A 227 13.38 6.89 -5.97
C ARG A 227 14.45 6.41 -4.98
N THR A 228 15.21 7.33 -4.40
CA THR A 228 16.30 6.97 -3.49
C THR A 228 15.80 6.45 -2.15
N SER A 229 14.60 6.84 -1.76
CA SER A 229 13.95 6.41 -0.52
C SER A 229 13.12 5.14 -0.65
N ARG A 230 12.87 4.64 -1.87
CA ARG A 230 12.14 3.39 -2.16
C ARG A 230 13.02 2.14 -2.12
N CYS A 231 14.19 2.24 -1.50
CA CYS A 231 15.13 1.12 -1.32
C CYS A 231 14.66 0.11 -0.25
N PRO A 232 15.23 -1.11 -0.22
CA PRO A 232 16.18 -1.66 -1.18
C PRO A 232 15.50 -2.27 -2.42
N ASP A 233 16.27 -2.45 -3.49
CA ASP A 233 15.96 -3.33 -4.64
C ASP A 233 14.63 -2.98 -5.33
N GLU A 234 14.39 -1.70 -5.54
CA GLU A 234 13.14 -1.16 -6.09
C GLU A 234 12.61 -1.97 -7.29
N ILE A 235 13.46 -2.21 -8.30
CA ILE A 235 13.02 -2.85 -9.55
C ILE A 235 12.57 -4.30 -9.32
N VAL A 236 13.33 -5.07 -8.55
CA VAL A 236 12.97 -6.47 -8.26
C VAL A 236 11.67 -6.55 -7.45
N ARG A 237 11.44 -5.62 -6.51
CA ARG A 237 10.20 -5.53 -5.74
C ARG A 237 9.00 -5.18 -6.62
N ARG A 238 9.15 -4.25 -7.57
CA ARG A 238 8.10 -3.92 -8.56
C ARG A 238 7.79 -5.11 -9.48
N ILE A 239 8.81 -5.82 -9.96
CA ILE A 239 8.62 -7.05 -10.77
C ILE A 239 7.90 -8.12 -9.94
N ARG A 240 8.23 -8.25 -8.66
CA ARG A 240 7.57 -9.20 -7.75
C ARG A 240 6.07 -8.93 -7.64
N VAL A 241 5.65 -7.67 -7.63
CA VAL A 241 4.22 -7.31 -7.66
C VAL A 241 3.57 -7.90 -8.90
N SER A 242 4.11 -7.62 -10.09
CA SER A 242 3.58 -8.12 -11.37
C SER A 242 3.58 -9.66 -11.43
N ALA A 243 4.66 -10.31 -10.97
CA ALA A 243 4.77 -11.76 -10.93
C ALA A 243 3.75 -12.40 -9.95
N SER A 244 3.42 -11.74 -8.85
CA SER A 244 2.51 -12.25 -7.83
C SER A 244 1.07 -12.45 -8.32
N TYR A 245 0.65 -11.78 -9.38
CA TYR A 245 -0.68 -11.97 -9.97
C TYR A 245 -0.82 -13.33 -10.69
N GLU A 246 0.28 -13.87 -11.21
CA GLU A 246 0.31 -15.16 -11.93
C GLU A 246 0.70 -16.33 -11.01
N ASP A 247 1.32 -16.06 -9.86
CA ASP A 247 1.81 -17.08 -8.93
C ASP A 247 0.74 -17.42 -7.87
N SER A 248 0.24 -18.67 -7.92
CA SER A 248 -0.78 -19.17 -7.01
C SER A 248 -0.36 -19.18 -5.53
N SER A 249 0.94 -19.21 -5.24
CA SER A 249 1.45 -19.17 -3.86
C SER A 249 1.17 -17.83 -3.16
N TRP A 250 0.99 -16.75 -3.94
CA TRP A 250 0.64 -15.41 -3.46
C TRP A 250 -0.85 -15.09 -3.53
N LYS A 251 -1.67 -16.06 -3.92
CA LYS A 251 -3.12 -15.86 -4.03
C LYS A 251 -3.72 -15.45 -2.67
N GLY A 252 -4.32 -14.28 -2.64
CA GLY A 252 -4.99 -13.74 -1.44
C GLY A 252 -4.06 -13.23 -0.35
N LYS A 253 -2.74 -13.15 -0.59
CA LYS A 253 -1.73 -12.77 0.42
C LYS A 253 -1.05 -11.44 0.07
N LEU A 254 -0.61 -10.77 1.12
CA LEU A 254 0.40 -9.72 1.04
C LEU A 254 1.81 -10.32 1.06
N MET A 255 2.77 -9.58 0.52
CA MET A 255 4.18 -9.94 0.50
C MET A 255 4.89 -9.26 1.68
N GLU A 256 5.33 -10.04 2.65
CA GLU A 256 6.17 -9.53 3.72
C GLU A 256 7.53 -9.11 3.15
N THR A 257 7.99 -7.93 3.54
CA THR A 257 9.24 -7.37 3.03
C THR A 257 10.28 -7.08 4.10
N TYR A 258 9.85 -6.94 5.35
CA TYR A 258 10.72 -6.57 6.46
C TYR A 258 10.54 -7.55 7.63
N ASP A 259 11.64 -8.05 8.13
CA ASP A 259 11.69 -8.92 9.31
C ASP A 259 12.08 -8.09 10.54
N THR A 260 11.11 -7.88 11.40
CA THR A 260 11.26 -7.11 12.65
C THR A 260 12.24 -7.77 13.64
N GLN A 261 12.33 -9.10 13.65
CA GLN A 261 13.21 -9.81 14.58
C GLN A 261 14.69 -9.62 14.26
N THR A 262 15.02 -9.47 12.98
CA THR A 262 16.40 -9.40 12.50
C THR A 262 16.80 -8.00 11.98
N ASP A 263 15.89 -7.02 11.96
CA ASP A 263 16.06 -5.70 11.30
C ASP A 263 16.58 -5.84 9.86
N GLN A 264 15.97 -6.74 9.07
CA GLN A 264 16.39 -7.03 7.70
C GLN A 264 15.23 -6.88 6.72
N PHE A 265 15.54 -6.42 5.49
CA PHE A 265 14.65 -6.63 4.37
C PHE A 265 14.84 -8.03 3.80
N LYS A 266 13.71 -8.72 3.57
CA LYS A 266 13.66 -10.04 2.95
C LYS A 266 12.73 -10.00 1.74
N ILE A 267 13.33 -10.09 0.56
CA ILE A 267 12.57 -10.13 -0.68
C ILE A 267 12.46 -11.60 -1.10
N ALA A 268 11.29 -12.17 -0.85
CA ALA A 268 10.99 -13.55 -1.23
C ALA A 268 11.15 -13.73 -2.75
N PRO A 269 11.63 -14.88 -3.22
CA PRO A 269 11.81 -15.15 -4.63
C PRO A 269 10.48 -15.06 -5.38
N CYS A 270 10.51 -14.52 -6.59
CA CYS A 270 9.44 -14.57 -7.55
C CYS A 270 9.95 -15.14 -8.88
N CYS A 271 9.04 -15.74 -9.63
CA CYS A 271 9.34 -16.34 -10.91
C CYS A 271 8.63 -15.55 -11.99
N TRP A 272 9.36 -15.04 -12.95
CA TRP A 272 8.75 -14.50 -14.16
C TRP A 272 8.82 -15.50 -15.31
N THR A 273 7.82 -15.41 -16.16
CA THR A 273 7.60 -16.37 -17.24
C THR A 273 8.09 -15.83 -18.58
N LEU A 274 8.29 -16.71 -19.56
CA LEU A 274 8.53 -16.29 -20.94
C LEU A 274 7.41 -15.43 -21.51
N ARG A 275 6.18 -15.55 -20.97
CA ARG A 275 5.07 -14.69 -21.35
C ARG A 275 5.31 -13.25 -20.90
N GLN A 276 5.71 -13.03 -19.65
CA GLN A 276 6.04 -11.71 -19.11
C GLN A 276 7.21 -11.07 -19.89
N LEU A 277 8.24 -11.85 -20.22
CA LEU A 277 9.33 -11.39 -21.07
C LEU A 277 8.84 -10.93 -22.46
N ARG A 278 7.99 -11.72 -23.13
CA ARG A 278 7.42 -11.35 -24.44
C ARG A 278 6.58 -10.09 -24.36
N ILE A 279 5.78 -9.95 -23.32
CA ILE A 279 4.99 -8.72 -23.06
C ILE A 279 5.95 -7.53 -22.90
N SER A 280 7.00 -7.65 -22.08
CA SER A 280 7.99 -6.60 -21.87
C SER A 280 8.66 -6.16 -23.19
N LEU A 281 9.05 -7.13 -24.02
CA LEU A 281 9.62 -6.85 -25.35
C LEU A 281 8.63 -6.12 -26.27
N SER A 282 7.35 -6.50 -26.25
CA SER A 282 6.35 -5.88 -27.12
C SER A 282 6.00 -4.45 -26.69
N LEU A 283 6.02 -4.17 -25.37
CA LEU A 283 5.61 -2.89 -24.81
C LEU A 283 6.70 -1.81 -24.88
N GLN A 284 7.96 -2.18 -25.10
CA GLN A 284 9.06 -1.20 -25.22
C GLN A 284 8.87 -0.18 -26.33
N GLY A 285 8.22 -0.57 -27.44
CA GLY A 285 7.97 0.30 -28.58
C GLY A 285 6.79 1.27 -28.45
N TYR A 286 6.03 1.17 -27.34
CA TYR A 286 4.83 1.98 -27.15
C TYR A 286 5.17 3.38 -26.64
N SER A 287 4.35 4.36 -27.02
CA SER A 287 4.43 5.73 -26.49
C SER A 287 4.05 5.77 -25.01
N ASP A 288 4.44 6.83 -24.33
CA ASP A 288 4.12 7.01 -22.91
C ASP A 288 2.61 7.03 -22.64
N SER A 289 1.82 7.63 -23.54
CA SER A 289 0.36 7.63 -23.44
C SER A 289 -0.27 6.25 -23.61
N GLU A 290 0.26 5.43 -24.51
CA GLU A 290 -0.19 4.04 -24.67
C GLU A 290 0.16 3.18 -23.45
N ILE A 291 1.35 3.36 -22.88
CA ILE A 291 1.77 2.66 -21.65
C ILE A 291 0.85 3.04 -20.50
N LEU A 292 0.56 4.32 -20.30
CA LEU A 292 -0.38 4.78 -19.27
C LEU A 292 -1.75 4.11 -19.42
N LEU A 293 -2.31 4.11 -20.62
CA LEU A 293 -3.64 3.54 -20.88
C LEU A 293 -3.69 2.01 -20.69
N MET A 294 -2.60 1.30 -21.01
CA MET A 294 -2.56 -0.16 -20.95
C MET A 294 -2.17 -0.71 -19.58
N CYS A 295 -1.36 0.04 -18.83
CA CYS A 295 -0.73 -0.47 -17.60
C CYS A 295 -1.32 0.12 -16.32
N SER A 296 -2.13 1.18 -16.39
CA SER A 296 -2.76 1.80 -15.23
C SER A 296 -4.27 1.60 -15.21
N THR A 297 -4.82 1.45 -14.00
CA THR A 297 -6.27 1.48 -13.73
C THR A 297 -6.81 2.91 -13.64
N SER A 298 -5.93 3.90 -13.50
CA SER A 298 -6.26 5.33 -13.39
C SER A 298 -5.23 6.21 -14.12
N PRO A 299 -5.15 6.14 -15.46
CA PRO A 299 -4.07 6.77 -16.25
C PRO A 299 -3.85 8.25 -15.96
N SER A 300 -4.93 9.00 -15.71
CA SER A 300 -4.87 10.43 -15.43
C SER A 300 -4.37 10.76 -14.01
N ALA A 301 -4.37 9.81 -13.10
CA ALA A 301 -3.99 9.99 -11.70
C ALA A 301 -2.58 9.49 -11.36
N GLU A 302 -1.89 8.88 -12.33
CA GLU A 302 -0.54 8.35 -12.11
C GLU A 302 0.51 9.45 -11.92
N GLY A 303 1.54 9.12 -11.14
CA GLY A 303 2.69 9.99 -10.95
C GLY A 303 3.55 10.13 -12.22
N PRO A 304 4.37 11.18 -12.29
CA PRO A 304 5.15 11.49 -13.50
C PRO A 304 6.23 10.43 -13.81
N ASP A 305 6.62 9.62 -12.85
CA ASP A 305 7.63 8.56 -12.97
C ASP A 305 7.03 7.17 -13.29
N PHE A 306 5.70 7.06 -13.43
CA PHE A 306 5.01 5.79 -13.68
C PHE A 306 5.55 5.08 -14.94
N VAL A 307 5.55 5.77 -16.07
CA VAL A 307 5.99 5.18 -17.36
C VAL A 307 7.47 4.79 -17.32
N GLU A 308 8.33 5.65 -16.75
CA GLU A 308 9.74 5.34 -16.59
C GLU A 308 9.95 4.10 -15.71
N ASN A 309 9.19 3.98 -14.61
CA ASN A 309 9.25 2.81 -13.74
C ASN A 309 8.81 1.53 -14.46
N MET A 310 7.79 1.60 -15.34
CA MET A 310 7.40 0.46 -16.18
C MET A 310 8.50 0.05 -17.15
N ARG A 311 9.10 1.02 -17.85
CA ARG A 311 10.21 0.75 -18.78
C ARG A 311 11.40 0.09 -18.09
N ARG A 312 11.81 0.58 -16.93
CA ARG A 312 12.90 0.01 -16.12
C ARG A 312 12.63 -1.43 -15.68
N GLN A 313 11.38 -1.77 -15.35
CA GLN A 313 10.98 -3.15 -15.06
C GLN A 313 11.13 -4.05 -16.28
N TRP A 314 10.70 -3.59 -17.46
CA TRP A 314 10.82 -4.35 -18.70
C TRP A 314 12.28 -4.52 -19.13
N GLU A 315 13.10 -3.47 -19.02
CA GLU A 315 14.54 -3.54 -19.26
C GLU A 315 15.19 -4.62 -18.39
N TYR A 316 14.89 -4.60 -17.09
CA TYR A 316 15.42 -5.61 -16.16
C TYR A 316 15.01 -7.04 -16.55
N LEU A 317 13.75 -7.27 -16.93
CA LEU A 317 13.25 -8.58 -17.36
C LEU A 317 13.91 -9.07 -18.65
N ILE A 318 14.27 -8.14 -19.55
CA ILE A 318 14.94 -8.45 -20.81
C ILE A 318 16.41 -8.75 -20.59
N GLU A 319 17.08 -8.02 -19.71
CA GLU A 319 18.48 -8.23 -19.33
C GLU A 319 18.67 -9.50 -18.48
N HIS A 320 17.65 -9.86 -17.69
CA HIS A 320 17.65 -11.02 -16.79
C HIS A 320 16.47 -11.97 -17.10
N PRO A 321 16.46 -12.62 -18.27
CA PRO A 321 15.33 -13.46 -18.70
C PRO A 321 15.12 -14.70 -17.82
N ASP A 322 16.18 -15.20 -17.18
CA ASP A 322 16.09 -16.25 -16.18
C ASP A 322 16.04 -15.67 -14.77
N TRP A 323 14.88 -15.75 -14.14
CA TRP A 323 14.67 -15.28 -12.76
C TRP A 323 15.64 -15.93 -11.74
N ARG A 324 16.26 -17.10 -12.06
CA ARG A 324 17.23 -17.78 -11.20
C ARG A 324 18.53 -16.99 -11.07
N GLU A 325 18.86 -16.13 -12.02
CA GLU A 325 20.00 -15.21 -11.90
C GLU A 325 19.74 -14.18 -10.79
N THR A 326 18.48 -13.73 -10.65
CA THR A 326 18.07 -12.81 -9.59
C THR A 326 17.90 -13.50 -8.24
N PHE A 327 17.38 -14.73 -8.24
CA PHE A 327 17.12 -15.54 -7.05
C PHE A 327 17.81 -16.93 -7.16
N PRO A 328 19.15 -16.99 -7.03
CA PRO A 328 19.88 -18.25 -7.07
C PRO A 328 19.33 -19.25 -6.05
N MET A 329 19.16 -20.50 -6.45
CA MET A 329 18.61 -21.59 -5.63
C MET A 329 17.25 -21.28 -4.97
N LYS A 330 16.48 -20.36 -5.54
CA LYS A 330 15.22 -19.85 -4.97
C LYS A 330 15.38 -19.22 -3.58
N GLN A 331 16.57 -18.71 -3.25
CA GLN A 331 16.80 -18.05 -1.99
C GLN A 331 16.29 -16.60 -2.00
N PRO A 332 15.77 -16.09 -0.87
CA PRO A 332 15.37 -14.69 -0.77
C PRO A 332 16.59 -13.77 -0.89
N ARG A 333 16.35 -12.57 -1.36
CA ARG A 333 17.36 -11.49 -1.32
C ARG A 333 17.25 -10.80 0.03
N ILE A 334 18.32 -10.83 0.80
CA ILE A 334 18.39 -10.29 2.15
C ILE A 334 19.23 -9.01 2.14
N PHE A 335 18.73 -7.98 2.80
CA PHE A 335 19.41 -6.71 2.97
C PHE A 335 19.47 -6.34 4.44
N GLU A 336 20.62 -5.96 4.92
CA GLU A 336 20.88 -5.45 6.26
C GLU A 336 21.12 -3.95 6.24
N ARG A 337 20.90 -3.28 7.35
CA ARG A 337 21.22 -1.85 7.47
C ARG A 337 22.73 -1.66 7.44
N ASN A 338 23.19 -0.67 6.67
CA ASN A 338 24.57 -0.23 6.71
C ASN A 338 24.76 0.90 7.75
N ALA A 339 26.01 1.33 7.97
CA ALA A 339 26.34 2.39 8.91
C ALA A 339 25.67 3.75 8.58
N GLU A 340 25.31 3.97 7.31
CA GLU A 340 24.64 5.17 6.80
C GLU A 340 23.11 5.05 6.88
N ARG A 341 22.60 4.00 7.56
CA ARG A 341 21.18 3.64 7.70
C ARG A 341 20.44 3.36 6.39
N GLY A 342 21.18 3.19 5.30
CA GLY A 342 20.70 2.58 4.06
C GLY A 342 20.67 1.06 4.16
N TRP A 343 20.50 0.40 3.01
CA TRP A 343 20.39 -1.04 2.90
C TRP A 343 21.54 -1.61 2.06
N ARG A 344 22.21 -2.65 2.56
CA ARG A 344 23.25 -3.38 1.84
C ARG A 344 22.83 -4.84 1.67
N ARG A 345 22.90 -5.32 0.43
CA ARG A 345 22.61 -6.73 0.12
C ARG A 345 23.64 -7.64 0.80
N GLN A 346 23.17 -8.63 1.53
CA GLN A 346 24.02 -9.71 2.01
C GLN A 346 24.50 -10.54 0.81
N LYS A 347 25.80 -10.88 0.80
CA LYS A 347 26.32 -11.83 -0.17
C LYS A 347 25.69 -13.18 0.11
N ALA A 348 25.13 -13.82 -0.92
CA ALA A 348 24.69 -15.21 -0.79
C ALA A 348 25.89 -16.05 -0.31
N LEU A 349 25.74 -16.73 0.78
CA LEU A 349 26.67 -17.80 1.16
C LEU A 349 26.49 -18.90 0.10
N ILE A 350 27.33 -18.88 -0.92
CA ILE A 350 27.45 -20.01 -1.86
C ILE A 350 28.16 -21.10 -1.05
N PRO A 351 27.51 -22.26 -0.83
CA PRO A 351 28.13 -23.37 -0.13
C PRO A 351 29.33 -23.93 -0.87
#